data_c9c06f9336f582dc868b4366c7e65b40
#
_entry.id   c9c06f9336f582dc868b4366c7e65b40
#
_cell.length_a   1.000
_cell.length_b   1.000
_cell.length_c   1.000
_cell.angle_alpha   90.00
_cell.angle_beta   90.00
_cell.angle_gamma   90.00
#
_symmetry.space_group_name_H-M   'P 1'
#
loop_
_entity.id
_entity.type
_entity.pdbx_description
1 polymer ?
#
loop_
_entity_poly.entity_id
_entity_poly.type
_entity_poly.pdbx_seq_one_letter_code
_entity_poly.pdbx_strand_id
1 'polypeptide(L)'
;MRKFCVTDAWSQLDAADSKLVKCLTSEAFKDQEKGQAYNQIDSSFLMCYGLLLCSGTPREKAEVFYGVLQEGGLAVHKFISAQDKDLAPIFEKLCLLSTVHLFEFARDFTGVECPYSPADLEKLREAHEVVREDKFLDEVYGNQSKLDNEPWLKGVSTKSSWIFDSKQLRQRVFEAAGIKQVKEA
;
A
#
# COMPACT_ATOMS: atom_id res chain seq x y z
N MET A 1 -19.66 -7.16 2.18
CA MET A 1 -19.67 -6.77 0.76
C MET A 1 -21.08 -6.73 0.15
N ARG A 2 -21.89 -7.81 0.18
CA ARG A 2 -23.23 -7.83 -0.46
C ARG A 2 -24.17 -6.67 -0.12
N LYS A 3 -24.08 -6.08 1.06
CA LYS A 3 -24.95 -4.94 1.47
C LYS A 3 -24.66 -3.63 0.70
N PHE A 4 -23.54 -3.54 -0.01
CA PHE A 4 -23.13 -2.36 -0.75
C PHE A 4 -23.21 -2.54 -2.27
N CYS A 5 -23.51 -3.76 -2.73
CA CYS A 5 -23.62 -4.07 -4.15
C CYS A 5 -25.04 -3.79 -4.62
N VAL A 6 -25.21 -2.74 -5.40
CA VAL A 6 -26.54 -2.20 -5.79
C VAL A 6 -26.93 -2.60 -7.21
N THR A 7 -26.07 -3.25 -7.98
CA THR A 7 -26.33 -3.66 -9.38
C THR A 7 -25.83 -5.07 -9.68
N ASP A 8 -26.38 -5.71 -10.70
CA ASP A 8 -25.98 -7.05 -11.16
C ASP A 8 -24.50 -7.14 -11.55
N ALA A 9 -23.90 -6.04 -12.01
CA ALA A 9 -22.48 -5.97 -12.31
C ALA A 9 -21.60 -6.20 -11.05
N TRP A 10 -22.07 -5.75 -9.89
CA TRP A 10 -21.36 -5.97 -8.62
C TRP A 10 -21.54 -7.40 -8.10
N SER A 11 -22.67 -8.05 -8.37
CA SER A 11 -22.89 -9.43 -7.97
C SER A 11 -21.90 -10.41 -8.63
N GLN A 12 -21.41 -10.07 -9.83
CA GLN A 12 -20.36 -10.83 -10.51
C GLN A 12 -18.99 -10.63 -9.88
N LEU A 13 -18.75 -9.47 -9.27
CA LEU A 13 -17.49 -9.17 -8.60
C LEU A 13 -17.36 -9.83 -7.21
N ASP A 14 -18.49 -10.06 -6.53
CA ASP A 14 -18.48 -10.70 -5.20
C ASP A 14 -18.66 -12.23 -5.25
N ALA A 15 -18.77 -12.81 -6.45
CA ALA A 15 -18.79 -14.25 -6.63
C ALA A 15 -17.47 -14.88 -6.13
N ALA A 16 -17.55 -16.03 -5.46
CA ALA A 16 -16.39 -16.69 -4.85
C ALA A 16 -15.27 -17.05 -5.84
N ASP A 17 -15.61 -17.23 -7.11
CA ASP A 17 -14.69 -17.52 -8.20
C ASP A 17 -14.22 -16.26 -8.97
N SER A 18 -14.73 -15.07 -8.60
CA SER A 18 -14.31 -13.84 -9.25
C SER A 18 -12.81 -13.55 -9.03
N LYS A 19 -12.19 -12.92 -10.03
CA LYS A 19 -10.78 -12.51 -9.93
C LYS A 19 -10.54 -11.56 -8.76
N LEU A 20 -11.49 -10.67 -8.47
CA LEU A 20 -11.39 -9.75 -7.33
C LEU A 20 -11.36 -10.51 -6.00
N VAL A 21 -12.29 -11.46 -5.79
CA VAL A 21 -12.31 -12.25 -4.55
C VAL A 21 -11.04 -13.09 -4.43
N LYS A 22 -10.57 -13.73 -5.50
CA LYS A 22 -9.30 -14.47 -5.49
C LYS A 22 -8.11 -13.58 -5.14
N CYS A 23 -8.07 -12.33 -5.68
CA CYS A 23 -7.05 -11.36 -5.32
C CYS A 23 -7.09 -11.04 -3.82
N LEU A 24 -8.25 -10.64 -3.30
CA LEU A 24 -8.42 -10.25 -1.91
C LEU A 24 -8.22 -11.41 -0.91
N THR A 25 -8.36 -12.65 -1.35
CA THR A 25 -8.12 -13.85 -0.54
C THR A 25 -6.75 -14.50 -0.79
N SER A 26 -5.90 -13.88 -1.61
CA SER A 26 -4.53 -14.34 -1.82
C SER A 26 -3.68 -14.23 -0.54
N GLU A 27 -2.58 -14.96 -0.50
CA GLU A 27 -1.65 -14.95 0.65
C GLU A 27 -1.15 -13.54 1.00
N ALA A 28 -1.03 -12.66 -0.01
CA ALA A 28 -0.61 -11.27 0.19
C ALA A 28 -1.54 -10.46 1.11
N PHE A 29 -2.83 -10.80 1.15
CA PHE A 29 -3.84 -10.11 1.97
C PHE A 29 -4.15 -10.84 3.29
N LYS A 30 -3.52 -11.98 3.55
CA LYS A 30 -3.76 -12.72 4.81
C LYS A 30 -3.01 -12.08 5.97
N ASP A 31 -3.66 -12.04 7.12
CA ASP A 31 -3.04 -11.63 8.36
C ASP A 31 -2.06 -12.73 8.83
N GLN A 32 -0.78 -12.49 8.62
CA GLN A 32 0.27 -13.45 8.97
C GLN A 32 0.51 -13.56 10.47
N GLU A 33 0.15 -12.55 11.26
CA GLU A 33 0.34 -12.55 12.71
C GLU A 33 -0.64 -13.50 13.42
N LYS A 34 -1.84 -13.70 12.87
CA LYS A 34 -2.87 -14.56 13.47
C LYS A 34 -2.80 -16.04 13.07
N GLY A 35 -1.81 -16.38 12.24
CA GLY A 35 -1.56 -17.75 11.81
C GLY A 35 -2.61 -18.30 10.82
N GLN A 36 -2.28 -19.44 10.18
CA GLN A 36 -3.08 -20.06 9.12
C GLN A 36 -4.51 -20.52 9.53
N ALA A 37 -4.82 -20.53 10.83
CA ALA A 37 -6.12 -20.98 11.32
C ALA A 37 -7.28 -20.03 11.04
N TYR A 38 -7.00 -18.78 10.74
CA TYR A 38 -8.01 -17.75 10.45
C TYR A 38 -7.76 -17.18 9.05
N ASN A 39 -8.64 -17.48 8.09
CA ASN A 39 -8.69 -16.83 6.78
C ASN A 39 -9.12 -15.35 6.92
N GLN A 40 -8.40 -14.58 7.75
CA GLN A 40 -8.69 -13.18 7.97
C GLN A 40 -7.85 -12.34 7.00
N ILE A 41 -8.51 -11.44 6.32
CA ILE A 41 -7.85 -10.43 5.48
C ILE A 41 -7.29 -9.37 6.43
N ASP A 42 -6.02 -9.03 6.25
CA ASP A 42 -5.41 -7.89 6.92
C ASP A 42 -6.14 -6.59 6.48
N SER A 43 -6.85 -5.97 7.41
CA SER A 43 -7.64 -4.77 7.13
C SER A 43 -6.76 -3.61 6.68
N SER A 44 -5.57 -3.45 7.26
CA SER A 44 -4.64 -2.39 6.89
C SER A 44 -4.14 -2.57 5.45
N PHE A 45 -3.93 -3.80 5.02
CA PHE A 45 -3.55 -4.13 3.64
C PHE A 45 -4.67 -3.78 2.65
N LEU A 46 -5.93 -4.11 3.00
CA LEU A 46 -7.09 -3.75 2.19
C LEU A 46 -7.27 -2.23 2.08
N MET A 47 -7.04 -1.50 3.17
CA MET A 47 -7.09 -0.03 3.17
C MET A 47 -5.98 0.58 2.31
N CYS A 48 -4.75 0.06 2.39
CA CYS A 48 -3.65 0.47 1.51
C CYS A 48 -3.98 0.25 0.03
N TYR A 49 -4.59 -0.88 -0.30
CA TYR A 49 -5.06 -1.15 -1.67
C TYR A 49 -6.09 -0.12 -2.12
N GLY A 50 -7.04 0.24 -1.24
CA GLY A 50 -8.01 1.31 -1.49
C GLY A 50 -7.33 2.67 -1.73
N LEU A 51 -6.33 3.03 -0.93
CA LEU A 51 -5.57 4.27 -1.08
C LEU A 51 -4.90 4.40 -2.45
N LEU A 52 -4.41 3.29 -3.02
CA LEU A 52 -3.76 3.29 -4.33
C LEU A 52 -4.75 3.32 -5.50
N LEU A 53 -5.90 2.65 -5.38
CA LEU A 53 -6.83 2.43 -6.49
C LEU A 53 -8.05 3.35 -6.49
N CYS A 54 -8.50 3.83 -5.32
CA CYS A 54 -9.67 4.69 -5.25
C CYS A 54 -9.34 6.13 -5.67
N SER A 55 -10.30 6.79 -6.31
CA SER A 55 -10.23 8.23 -6.54
C SER A 55 -10.36 8.99 -5.21
N GLY A 56 -9.81 10.18 -5.17
CA GLY A 56 -9.85 11.07 -4.01
C GLY A 56 -8.77 12.14 -4.12
N THR A 57 -8.97 13.23 -3.40
CA THR A 57 -7.94 14.26 -3.28
C THR A 57 -6.77 13.75 -2.44
N PRO A 58 -5.56 14.29 -2.62
CA PRO A 58 -4.42 13.94 -1.76
C PRO A 58 -4.71 14.14 -0.27
N ARG A 59 -5.53 15.13 0.09
CA ARG A 59 -5.90 15.39 1.49
C ARG A 59 -6.80 14.30 2.05
N GLU A 60 -7.85 13.90 1.33
CA GLU A 60 -8.73 12.80 1.73
C GLU A 60 -7.95 11.49 1.89
N LYS A 61 -7.05 11.19 0.96
CA LYS A 61 -6.19 10.02 1.05
C LYS A 61 -5.23 10.08 2.24
N ALA A 62 -4.67 11.25 2.56
CA ALA A 62 -3.83 11.44 3.73
C ALA A 62 -4.61 11.24 5.04
N GLU A 63 -5.87 11.66 5.11
CA GLU A 63 -6.75 11.44 6.26
C GLU A 63 -7.06 9.95 6.46
N VAL A 64 -7.36 9.22 5.37
CA VAL A 64 -7.54 7.76 5.42
C VAL A 64 -6.23 7.05 5.85
N PHE A 65 -5.10 7.46 5.30
CA PHE A 65 -3.79 6.90 5.67
C PHE A 65 -3.48 7.14 7.15
N TYR A 66 -3.76 8.34 7.65
CA TYR A 66 -3.68 8.66 9.08
C TYR A 66 -4.56 7.74 9.92
N GLY A 67 -5.82 7.49 9.49
CA GLY A 67 -6.73 6.55 10.15
C GLY A 67 -6.18 5.13 10.19
N VAL A 68 -5.59 4.64 9.11
CA VAL A 68 -4.95 3.31 9.05
C VAL A 68 -3.82 3.19 10.07
N LEU A 69 -3.01 4.24 10.23
CA LEU A 69 -1.95 4.27 11.23
C LEU A 69 -2.48 4.26 12.69
N GLN A 70 -3.69 4.79 12.90
CA GLN A 70 -4.31 4.86 14.22
C GLN A 70 -5.05 3.57 14.61
N GLU A 71 -5.62 2.84 13.65
CA GLU A 71 -6.41 1.62 13.88
C GLU A 71 -5.55 0.42 14.30
N GLY A 72 -4.24 0.48 14.15
CA GLY A 72 -3.28 -0.53 14.62
C GLY A 72 -3.21 -0.70 16.15
N GLY A 73 -4.16 -0.13 16.90
CA GLY A 73 -4.28 -0.29 18.36
C GLY A 73 -3.58 0.79 19.16
N LEU A 74 -3.05 1.79 18.52
CA LEU A 74 -2.50 2.96 19.20
C LEU A 74 -3.65 3.87 19.63
N ALA A 75 -3.72 4.17 20.92
CA ALA A 75 -4.56 5.23 21.45
C ALA A 75 -4.38 6.48 20.59
N VAL A 76 -5.47 7.21 20.34
CA VAL A 76 -5.52 8.46 19.55
C VAL A 76 -4.32 9.34 19.90
N HIS A 77 -3.21 9.17 19.22
CA HIS A 77 -2.03 9.99 19.43
C HIS A 77 -2.23 11.33 18.72
N LYS A 78 -2.03 12.42 19.45
CA LYS A 78 -2.02 13.76 18.86
C LYS A 78 -0.92 13.95 17.80
N PHE A 79 0.08 13.07 17.79
CA PHE A 79 1.24 13.18 16.90
C PHE A 79 1.56 11.83 16.28
N ILE A 80 2.10 11.86 15.07
CA ILE A 80 2.77 10.72 14.45
C ILE A 80 4.28 10.93 14.55
N SER A 81 4.97 9.94 15.11
CA SER A 81 6.42 9.93 15.14
C SER A 81 7.00 9.40 13.83
N ALA A 82 8.12 9.93 13.39
CA ALA A 82 8.91 9.35 12.29
C ALA A 82 9.34 7.90 12.56
N GLN A 83 9.46 7.55 13.85
CA GLN A 83 9.81 6.21 14.33
C GLN A 83 8.57 5.41 14.77
N ASP A 84 7.37 5.80 14.30
CA ASP A 84 6.17 5.06 14.60
C ASP A 84 6.28 3.63 14.06
N LYS A 85 6.09 2.66 14.96
CA LYS A 85 6.25 1.24 14.64
C LYS A 85 5.26 0.73 13.59
N ASP A 86 4.12 1.41 13.43
CA ASP A 86 3.08 1.02 12.48
C ASP A 86 3.29 1.68 11.11
N LEU A 87 4.05 2.79 11.05
CA LEU A 87 4.35 3.49 9.80
C LEU A 87 5.16 2.62 8.83
N ALA A 88 6.20 1.95 9.32
CA ALA A 88 7.07 1.13 8.48
C ALA A 88 6.33 -0.05 7.82
N PRO A 89 5.59 -0.90 8.55
CA PRO A 89 4.86 -2.01 7.95
C PRO A 89 3.77 -1.55 6.96
N ILE A 90 3.07 -0.46 7.26
CA ILE A 90 2.02 0.06 6.37
C ILE A 90 2.64 0.67 5.11
N PHE A 91 3.76 1.38 5.23
CA PHE A 91 4.49 1.91 4.09
C PHE A 91 5.04 0.79 3.19
N GLU A 92 5.59 -0.27 3.78
CA GLU A 92 5.99 -1.48 3.07
C GLU A 92 4.84 -2.07 2.26
N LYS A 93 3.66 -2.23 2.87
CA LYS A 93 2.46 -2.75 2.19
C LYS A 93 2.11 -1.91 0.94
N LEU A 94 2.15 -0.59 1.04
CA LEU A 94 1.92 0.30 -0.11
C LEU A 94 2.94 0.06 -1.23
N CYS A 95 4.22 -0.04 -0.89
CA CYS A 95 5.29 -0.29 -1.85
C CYS A 95 5.13 -1.66 -2.53
N LEU A 96 4.86 -2.71 -1.77
CA LEU A 96 4.66 -4.07 -2.29
C LEU A 96 3.43 -4.16 -3.19
N LEU A 97 2.32 -3.51 -2.81
CA LEU A 97 1.11 -3.45 -3.64
C LEU A 97 1.32 -2.74 -4.97
N SER A 98 2.20 -1.73 -5.01
CA SER A 98 2.51 -1.01 -6.24
C SER A 98 3.53 -1.73 -7.14
N THR A 99 4.21 -2.76 -6.63
CA THR A 99 5.31 -3.47 -7.31
C THR A 99 5.10 -4.98 -7.33
N VAL A 100 5.69 -5.70 -6.38
CA VAL A 100 5.77 -7.17 -6.38
C VAL A 100 4.40 -7.83 -6.44
N HIS A 101 3.47 -7.42 -5.57
CA HIS A 101 2.13 -8.00 -5.56
C HIS A 101 1.34 -7.67 -6.82
N LEU A 102 1.58 -6.50 -7.43
CA LEU A 102 0.97 -6.17 -8.71
C LEU A 102 1.40 -7.16 -9.80
N PHE A 103 2.69 -7.54 -9.85
CA PHE A 103 3.19 -8.51 -10.83
C PHE A 103 2.70 -9.92 -10.55
N GLU A 104 2.63 -10.31 -9.28
CA GLU A 104 2.04 -11.59 -8.86
C GLU A 104 0.57 -11.68 -9.27
N PHE A 105 -0.22 -10.63 -9.04
CA PHE A 105 -1.61 -10.57 -9.48
C PHE A 105 -1.74 -10.58 -11.01
N ALA A 106 -0.91 -9.82 -11.72
CA ALA A 106 -0.93 -9.82 -13.18
C ALA A 106 -0.67 -11.22 -13.73
N ARG A 107 0.35 -11.91 -13.24
CA ARG A 107 0.65 -13.30 -13.61
C ARG A 107 -0.54 -14.23 -13.32
N ASP A 108 -1.07 -14.18 -12.11
CA ASP A 108 -2.10 -15.11 -11.65
C ASP A 108 -3.45 -14.91 -12.38
N PHE A 109 -3.74 -13.67 -12.80
CA PHE A 109 -5.01 -13.34 -13.45
C PHE A 109 -4.97 -13.26 -14.96
N THR A 110 -3.82 -12.95 -15.55
CA THR A 110 -3.70 -12.79 -17.01
C THR A 110 -2.80 -13.83 -17.65
N GLY A 111 -2.04 -14.58 -16.86
CA GLY A 111 -1.01 -15.51 -17.33
C GLY A 111 0.22 -14.81 -17.91
N VAL A 112 0.33 -13.48 -17.75
CA VAL A 112 1.50 -12.74 -18.21
C VAL A 112 2.66 -12.99 -17.26
N GLU A 113 3.76 -13.51 -17.80
CA GLU A 113 4.98 -13.76 -17.03
C GLU A 113 5.56 -12.45 -16.50
N CYS A 114 6.06 -12.51 -15.26
CA CYS A 114 6.75 -11.39 -14.65
C CYS A 114 8.06 -11.13 -15.41
N PRO A 115 8.31 -9.90 -15.89
CA PRO A 115 9.51 -9.58 -16.66
C PRO A 115 10.77 -9.44 -15.80
N TYR A 116 10.65 -9.57 -14.47
CA TYR A 116 11.75 -9.39 -13.51
C TYR A 116 12.19 -10.72 -12.94
N SER A 117 13.51 -10.86 -12.73
CA SER A 117 14.09 -12.04 -12.10
C SER A 117 13.71 -12.14 -10.61
N PRO A 118 13.77 -13.34 -9.99
CA PRO A 118 13.57 -13.48 -8.54
C PRO A 118 14.49 -12.57 -7.71
N ALA A 119 15.73 -12.36 -8.16
CA ALA A 119 16.68 -11.47 -7.50
C ALA A 119 16.26 -9.98 -7.60
N ASP A 120 15.65 -9.59 -8.72
CA ASP A 120 15.11 -8.23 -8.86
C ASP A 120 13.86 -8.03 -8.00
N LEU A 121 13.00 -9.05 -7.91
CA LEU A 121 11.82 -8.98 -7.03
C LEU A 121 12.24 -8.86 -5.57
N GLU A 122 13.30 -9.51 -5.14
CA GLU A 122 13.82 -9.35 -3.77
C GLU A 122 14.34 -7.94 -3.51
N LYS A 123 15.11 -7.36 -4.42
CA LYS A 123 15.53 -5.96 -4.31
C LYS A 123 14.34 -5.00 -4.23
N LEU A 124 13.27 -5.26 -4.99
CA LEU A 124 12.05 -4.45 -4.92
C LEU A 124 11.34 -4.60 -3.57
N ARG A 125 11.40 -5.79 -2.93
CA ARG A 125 10.87 -6.00 -1.58
C ARG A 125 11.61 -5.17 -0.54
N GLU A 126 12.92 -5.10 -0.61
CA GLU A 126 13.76 -4.37 0.34
C GLU A 126 13.75 -2.85 0.12
N ALA A 127 13.48 -2.40 -1.10
CA ALA A 127 13.58 -0.99 -1.48
C ALA A 127 12.62 -0.04 -0.73
N HIS A 128 11.58 -0.56 -0.10
CA HIS A 128 10.60 0.25 0.66
C HIS A 128 11.27 1.02 1.81
N GLU A 129 12.30 0.46 2.45
CA GLU A 129 13.02 1.14 3.52
C GLU A 129 13.72 2.41 3.03
N VAL A 130 14.43 2.30 1.91
CA VAL A 130 15.12 3.44 1.29
C VAL A 130 14.12 4.51 0.85
N VAL A 131 12.99 4.12 0.23
CA VAL A 131 11.95 5.06 -0.19
C VAL A 131 11.31 5.76 1.00
N ARG A 132 11.11 5.04 2.11
CA ARG A 132 10.58 5.62 3.34
C ARG A 132 11.55 6.62 3.94
N GLU A 133 12.79 6.22 4.17
CA GLU A 133 13.77 7.02 4.92
C GLU A 133 14.28 8.20 4.12
N ASP A 134 14.75 7.98 2.90
CA ASP A 134 15.40 9.02 2.09
C ASP A 134 14.42 9.96 1.38
N LYS A 135 13.13 9.63 1.35
CA LYS A 135 12.13 10.45 0.63
C LYS A 135 10.97 10.84 1.52
N PHE A 136 10.20 9.86 1.99
CA PHE A 136 8.97 10.14 2.72
C PHE A 136 9.23 10.85 4.05
N LEU A 137 10.16 10.34 4.86
CA LEU A 137 10.44 10.95 6.15
C LEU A 137 11.07 12.34 5.99
N ASP A 138 12.00 12.52 5.06
CA ASP A 138 12.61 13.82 4.76
C ASP A 138 11.58 14.84 4.29
N GLU A 139 10.69 14.46 3.37
CA GLU A 139 9.68 15.35 2.81
C GLU A 139 8.61 15.75 3.85
N VAL A 140 8.16 14.80 4.69
CA VAL A 140 7.07 15.02 5.65
C VAL A 140 7.59 15.63 6.95
N TYR A 141 8.65 15.05 7.51
CA TYR A 141 9.16 15.42 8.83
C TYR A 141 10.32 16.41 8.80
N GLY A 142 11.15 16.39 7.75
CA GLY A 142 12.37 17.17 7.69
C GLY A 142 13.26 16.85 8.90
N ASN A 143 13.60 17.87 9.71
CA ASN A 143 14.40 17.70 10.92
C ASN A 143 13.57 17.40 12.19
N GLN A 144 12.28 17.16 12.07
CA GLN A 144 11.41 16.90 13.22
C GLN A 144 11.24 15.40 13.42
N SER A 145 11.29 14.95 14.67
CA SER A 145 11.06 13.53 14.99
C SER A 145 9.58 13.17 15.14
N LYS A 146 8.72 14.16 15.27
CA LYS A 146 7.27 13.99 15.42
C LYS A 146 6.52 15.22 14.91
N LEU A 147 5.32 15.02 14.43
CA LEU A 147 4.43 16.07 13.94
C LEU A 147 3.03 15.92 14.55
N ASP A 148 2.38 17.06 14.83
CA ASP A 148 0.95 17.09 15.09
C ASP A 148 0.17 16.66 13.84
N ASN A 149 -1.10 16.29 14.04
CA ASN A 149 -1.99 15.81 12.97
C ASN A 149 -2.00 16.77 11.77
N GLU A 150 -2.34 18.04 11.95
CA GLU A 150 -2.49 18.98 10.83
C GLU A 150 -1.19 19.23 10.04
N PRO A 151 -0.03 19.50 10.65
CA PRO A 151 1.25 19.55 9.95
C PRO A 151 1.59 18.27 9.20
N TRP A 152 1.32 17.10 9.81
CA TRP A 152 1.55 15.81 9.19
C TRP A 152 0.66 15.59 7.95
N LEU A 153 -0.65 15.79 8.10
CA LEU A 153 -1.62 15.68 6.99
C LEU A 153 -1.27 16.64 5.84
N LYS A 154 -0.87 17.86 6.17
CA LYS A 154 -0.40 18.83 5.17
C LYS A 154 0.87 18.34 4.47
N GLY A 155 1.86 17.86 5.22
CA GLY A 155 3.10 17.32 4.67
C GLY A 155 2.83 16.18 3.68
N VAL A 156 2.07 15.18 4.10
CA VAL A 156 1.72 14.01 3.27
C VAL A 156 0.91 14.43 2.04
N SER A 157 -0.10 15.27 2.19
CA SER A 157 -0.97 15.64 1.06
C SER A 157 -0.34 16.57 0.05
N THR A 158 0.69 17.35 0.42
CA THR A 158 1.30 18.34 -0.48
C THR A 158 2.69 17.93 -0.98
N LYS A 159 3.52 17.34 -0.12
CA LYS A 159 4.89 16.99 -0.47
C LYS A 159 5.02 15.53 -0.90
N SER A 160 4.34 14.64 -0.20
CA SER A 160 4.47 13.19 -0.38
C SER A 160 3.20 12.52 -0.91
N SER A 161 2.32 13.26 -1.61
CA SER A 161 1.10 12.71 -2.21
C SER A 161 1.36 11.61 -3.25
N TRP A 162 2.59 11.50 -3.73
CA TRP A 162 3.05 10.44 -4.64
C TRP A 162 2.89 9.04 -4.04
N ILE A 163 2.84 8.88 -2.72
CA ILE A 163 2.61 7.57 -2.07
C ILE A 163 1.22 7.00 -2.39
N PHE A 164 0.26 7.85 -2.78
CA PHE A 164 -1.10 7.48 -3.15
C PHE A 164 -1.30 7.32 -4.67
N ASP A 165 -0.26 7.53 -5.45
CA ASP A 165 -0.23 7.30 -6.89
C ASP A 165 0.60 6.04 -7.16
N SER A 166 -0.07 4.94 -7.53
CA SER A 166 0.58 3.66 -7.73
C SER A 166 1.71 3.69 -8.76
N LYS A 167 1.63 4.59 -9.76
CA LYS A 167 2.66 4.74 -10.79
C LYS A 167 3.88 5.49 -10.25
N GLN A 168 3.66 6.60 -9.55
CA GLN A 168 4.75 7.39 -8.97
C GLN A 168 5.45 6.62 -7.85
N LEU A 169 4.68 5.94 -6.99
CA LEU A 169 5.23 5.11 -5.93
C LEU A 169 6.08 3.98 -6.52
N ARG A 170 5.56 3.26 -7.53
CA ARG A 170 6.30 2.22 -8.25
C ARG A 170 7.61 2.75 -8.81
N GLN A 171 7.57 3.90 -9.48
CA GLN A 171 8.78 4.50 -10.04
C GLN A 171 9.85 4.73 -8.96
N ARG A 172 9.48 5.27 -7.79
CA ARG A 172 10.42 5.50 -6.69
C ARG A 172 11.00 4.21 -6.10
N VAL A 173 10.16 3.16 -5.99
CA VAL A 173 10.64 1.85 -5.53
C VAL A 173 11.65 1.25 -6.54
N PHE A 174 11.38 1.35 -7.83
CA PHE A 174 12.31 0.90 -8.87
C PHE A 174 13.63 1.67 -8.87
N GLU A 175 13.56 2.99 -8.70
CA GLU A 175 14.74 3.84 -8.59
C GLU A 175 15.59 3.48 -7.37
N ALA A 176 14.95 3.26 -6.21
CA ALA A 176 15.62 2.85 -4.98
C ALA A 176 16.26 1.45 -5.09
N ALA A 177 15.60 0.53 -5.79
CA ALA A 177 16.13 -0.82 -6.06
C ALA A 177 17.24 -0.82 -7.12
N GLY A 178 17.47 0.27 -7.85
CA GLY A 178 18.41 0.33 -8.97
C GLY A 178 17.99 -0.50 -10.18
N ILE A 179 16.68 -0.74 -10.34
CA ILE A 179 16.12 -1.60 -11.41
C ILE A 179 15.43 -0.70 -12.45
N LYS A 180 15.70 -0.97 -13.72
CA LYS A 180 14.98 -0.28 -14.80
C LYS A 180 13.58 -0.86 -14.98
N GLN A 181 12.58 0.02 -15.02
CA GLN A 181 11.25 -0.40 -15.40
C GLN A 181 11.22 -0.84 -16.86
N VAL A 182 10.65 -2.01 -17.09
CA VAL A 182 10.31 -2.44 -18.45
C VAL A 182 9.15 -1.57 -18.92
N LYS A 183 9.30 -0.91 -20.06
CA LYS A 183 8.21 -0.08 -20.63
C LYS A 183 7.03 -1.00 -20.92
N GLU A 184 5.89 -0.67 -20.35
CA GLU A 184 4.62 -1.27 -20.75
C GLU A 184 4.42 -0.99 -22.25
N ALA A 185 4.25 -2.08 -23.02
CA ALA A 185 3.99 -2.00 -24.45
C ALA A 185 2.56 -1.54 -24.74
#